data_842b93e14f5fb1eda6ab5c65320be48c
#
_entry.id   842b93e14f5fb1eda6ab5c65320be48c
#
_cell.length_a   1.000
_cell.length_b   1.000
_cell.length_c   1.000
_cell.angle_alpha   90.00
_cell.angle_beta   90.00
_cell.angle_gamma   90.00
#
_symmetry.space_group_name_H-M   'P 1'
#
loop_
_entity.id
_entity.type
_entity.pdbx_description
1 polymer ?
#
loop_
_entity_poly.entity_id
_entity_poly.type
_entity_poly.pdbx_seq_one_letter_code
_entity_poly.pdbx_strand_id
1 'polypeptide(L)'
;MTRVEAPADPVRRQAVQAHRHPQGDPGAGPILLGLARGAITARGAPPVRTAGEPSWLDDPGAAFVTLSHDGRLRGCIGSIEPHRSLREDVVRNACAAAFHDPRFPPLPAQEVPQVRVEVSLWSDTEPIPFGSRRELLGRMRPGVDGVVLAWH
;
A
#
# COMPACT_ATOMS: atom_id res chain seq x y z
N MET A 1 -16.26 -42.14 10.36
CA MET A 1 -16.02 -40.82 11.01
C MET A 1 -14.54 -40.54 10.96
N THR A 2 -14.07 -39.94 9.86
CA THR A 2 -12.64 -39.75 9.59
C THR A 2 -12.32 -38.28 9.87
N ARG A 3 -11.52 -38.07 10.90
CA ARG A 3 -11.04 -36.75 11.31
C ARG A 3 -9.87 -36.39 10.41
N VAL A 4 -10.01 -35.36 9.57
CA VAL A 4 -8.92 -34.80 8.80
C VAL A 4 -8.27 -33.74 9.68
N GLU A 5 -7.09 -34.05 10.21
CA GLU A 5 -6.20 -33.07 10.84
C GLU A 5 -5.47 -32.30 9.73
N ALA A 6 -5.63 -30.98 9.75
CA ALA A 6 -4.81 -30.10 8.95
C ALA A 6 -3.38 -30.09 9.50
N PRO A 7 -2.33 -30.11 8.63
CA PRO A 7 -0.96 -30.07 9.08
C PRO A 7 -0.68 -28.72 9.76
N ALA A 8 -0.10 -28.78 10.96
CA ALA A 8 0.42 -27.63 11.67
C ALA A 8 1.62 -27.07 10.91
N ASP A 9 1.43 -25.96 10.22
CA ASP A 9 2.52 -25.17 9.65
C ASP A 9 3.19 -24.39 10.80
N PRO A 10 4.47 -24.61 11.11
CA PRO A 10 5.16 -23.79 12.08
C PRO A 10 5.46 -22.45 11.45
N VAL A 11 4.56 -21.50 11.59
CA VAL A 11 4.82 -20.10 11.31
C VAL A 11 6.06 -19.72 12.11
N ARG A 12 7.20 -19.62 11.42
CA ARG A 12 8.40 -19.03 11.94
C ARG A 12 8.05 -17.67 12.52
N ARG A 13 8.08 -17.59 13.85
CA ARG A 13 8.16 -16.31 14.56
C ARG A 13 9.52 -15.71 14.25
N GLN A 14 9.66 -15.09 13.10
CA GLN A 14 10.67 -14.07 12.92
C GLN A 14 10.24 -12.93 13.82
N ALA A 15 11.13 -12.54 14.74
CA ALA A 15 10.96 -11.32 15.50
C ALA A 15 10.80 -10.19 14.46
N VAL A 16 9.59 -9.70 14.32
CA VAL A 16 9.28 -8.51 13.52
C VAL A 16 9.97 -7.38 14.28
N GLN A 17 11.12 -6.94 13.76
CA GLN A 17 11.67 -5.66 14.18
C GLN A 17 10.54 -4.64 13.96
N ALA A 18 10.21 -3.91 15.00
CA ALA A 18 9.19 -2.87 14.94
C ALA A 18 9.59 -1.90 13.81
N HIS A 19 8.97 -2.06 12.64
CA HIS A 19 9.18 -1.15 11.53
C HIS A 19 8.68 0.22 11.99
N ARG A 20 9.53 1.24 11.85
CA ARG A 20 9.14 2.62 12.15
C ARG A 20 8.19 3.07 11.05
N HIS A 21 6.93 2.69 11.17
CA HIS A 21 5.87 3.19 10.31
C HIS A 21 5.86 4.72 10.42
N PRO A 22 5.68 5.45 9.31
CA PRO A 22 5.58 6.92 9.33
C PRO A 22 4.32 7.43 10.04
N GLN A 23 3.53 6.53 10.64
CA GLN A 23 2.36 6.86 11.44
C GLN A 23 2.81 7.69 12.65
N GLY A 24 2.42 8.98 12.64
CA GLY A 24 2.82 9.95 13.66
C GLY A 24 3.94 10.92 13.21
N ASP A 25 4.53 10.73 12.06
CA ASP A 25 5.43 11.73 11.46
C ASP A 25 4.61 12.76 10.66
N PRO A 26 4.49 14.02 11.12
CA PRO A 26 3.72 15.05 10.41
C PRO A 26 4.31 15.40 9.04
N GLY A 27 5.59 15.07 8.79
CA GLY A 27 6.26 15.26 7.50
C GLY A 27 6.02 14.14 6.50
N ALA A 28 5.46 12.99 6.92
CA ALA A 28 5.30 11.82 6.04
C ALA A 28 4.41 12.09 4.83
N GLY A 29 3.29 12.75 5.02
CA GLY A 29 2.34 13.05 3.93
C GLY A 29 2.99 13.82 2.77
N PRO A 30 3.59 15.00 3.00
CA PRO A 30 4.30 15.77 1.97
C PRO A 30 5.40 14.97 1.26
N ILE A 31 6.17 14.16 1.99
CA ILE A 31 7.26 13.35 1.43
C ILE A 31 6.72 12.27 0.49
N LEU A 32 5.71 11.50 0.93
CA LEU A 32 5.11 10.42 0.14
C LEU A 32 4.40 10.98 -1.12
N LEU A 33 3.68 12.08 -0.98
CA LEU A 33 3.04 12.76 -2.11
C LEU A 33 4.08 13.30 -3.09
N GLY A 34 5.19 13.85 -2.58
CA GLY A 34 6.31 14.30 -3.40
C GLY A 34 6.94 13.17 -4.21
N LEU A 35 7.17 12.02 -3.58
CA LEU A 35 7.68 10.81 -4.24
C LEU A 35 6.73 10.31 -5.34
N ALA A 36 5.45 10.18 -5.03
CA ALA A 36 4.45 9.72 -5.99
C ALA A 36 4.33 10.68 -7.18
N ARG A 37 4.25 11.98 -6.93
CA ARG A 37 4.17 13.02 -7.95
C ARG A 37 5.43 13.05 -8.82
N GLY A 38 6.60 12.99 -8.20
CA GLY A 38 7.89 12.94 -8.89
C GLY A 38 7.99 11.74 -9.82
N ALA A 39 7.60 10.55 -9.35
CA ALA A 39 7.60 9.33 -10.14
C ALA A 39 6.69 9.42 -11.37
N ILE A 40 5.48 9.97 -11.24
CA ILE A 40 4.54 10.17 -12.36
C ILE A 40 5.12 11.17 -13.37
N THR A 41 5.67 12.28 -12.89
CA THR A 41 6.24 13.32 -13.75
C THR A 41 7.47 12.81 -14.52
N ALA A 42 8.32 12.05 -13.85
CA ALA A 42 9.51 11.43 -14.44
C ALA A 42 9.21 10.15 -15.23
N ARG A 43 7.93 9.76 -15.35
CA ARG A 43 7.47 8.55 -16.07
C ARG A 43 8.21 7.28 -15.66
N GLY A 44 8.43 7.13 -14.36
CA GLY A 44 9.03 5.93 -13.77
C GLY A 44 10.56 5.98 -13.59
N ALA A 45 11.21 7.07 -13.96
CA ALA A 45 12.60 7.23 -13.57
C ALA A 45 12.69 7.24 -12.02
N PRO A 46 13.63 6.47 -11.43
CA PRO A 46 13.76 6.43 -9.97
C PRO A 46 14.05 7.84 -9.44
N PRO A 47 13.34 8.28 -8.40
CA PRO A 47 13.61 9.58 -7.78
C PRO A 47 15.01 9.58 -7.19
N VAL A 48 15.72 10.67 -7.40
CA VAL A 48 17.05 10.87 -6.80
C VAL A 48 16.88 10.97 -5.28
N ARG A 49 17.65 10.19 -4.53
CA ARG A 49 17.68 10.32 -3.07
C ARG A 49 18.25 11.67 -2.69
N THR A 50 17.56 12.38 -1.79
CA THR A 50 18.03 13.63 -1.24
C THR A 50 18.61 13.44 0.16
N ALA A 51 19.64 14.22 0.50
CA ALA A 51 20.20 14.18 1.85
C ALA A 51 19.15 14.62 2.87
N GLY A 52 19.07 13.90 4.01
CA GLY A 52 18.11 14.20 5.07
C GLY A 52 16.74 13.57 4.93
N GLU A 53 16.52 12.70 3.96
CA GLU A 53 15.30 11.92 3.88
C GLU A 53 15.16 10.94 5.06
N PRO A 54 13.94 10.76 5.59
CA PRO A 54 13.71 9.86 6.71
C PRO A 54 14.07 8.41 6.40
N SER A 55 14.67 7.72 7.37
CA SER A 55 15.09 6.31 7.23
C SER A 55 13.92 5.34 7.06
N TRP A 56 12.73 5.69 7.55
CA TRP A 56 11.54 4.84 7.39
C TRP A 56 11.11 4.64 5.92
N LEU A 57 11.60 5.46 5.00
CA LEU A 57 11.39 5.24 3.57
C LEU A 57 12.08 3.99 3.04
N ASP A 58 13.12 3.53 3.72
CA ASP A 58 13.89 2.33 3.33
C ASP A 58 13.36 1.06 4.02
N ASP A 59 12.48 1.23 5.02
CA ASP A 59 11.83 0.11 5.69
C ASP A 59 10.80 -0.55 4.75
N PRO A 60 10.56 -1.88 4.87
CA PRO A 60 9.50 -2.55 4.14
C PRO A 60 8.16 -1.86 4.39
N GLY A 61 7.40 -1.62 3.32
CA GLY A 61 6.09 -0.98 3.43
C GLY A 61 5.21 -1.27 2.22
N ALA A 62 3.91 -1.14 2.41
CA ALA A 62 2.91 -1.29 1.37
C ALA A 62 2.03 -0.05 1.29
N ALA A 63 1.75 0.41 0.08
CA ALA A 63 0.98 1.62 -0.16
C ALA A 63 0.05 1.45 -1.36
N PHE A 64 -1.08 2.14 -1.32
CA PHE A 64 -1.92 2.38 -2.49
C PHE A 64 -1.72 3.80 -2.97
N VAL A 65 -1.62 3.97 -4.28
CA VAL A 65 -1.62 5.28 -4.91
C VAL A 65 -2.88 5.43 -5.74
N THR A 66 -3.69 6.42 -5.40
CA THR A 66 -4.93 6.74 -6.09
C THR A 66 -4.77 8.07 -6.82
N LEU A 67 -5.17 8.07 -8.08
CA LEU A 67 -5.23 9.26 -8.91
C LEU A 67 -6.68 9.61 -9.19
N SER A 68 -7.03 10.86 -9.03
CA SER A 68 -8.34 11.38 -9.40
C SER A 68 -8.22 12.63 -10.28
N HIS A 69 -9.14 12.80 -11.22
CA HIS A 69 -9.26 13.98 -12.07
C HIS A 69 -10.71 14.45 -12.03
N ASP A 70 -10.93 15.72 -11.72
CA ASP A 70 -12.26 16.31 -11.52
C ASP A 70 -13.17 15.48 -10.58
N GLY A 71 -12.58 14.98 -9.48
CA GLY A 71 -13.27 14.18 -8.47
C GLY A 71 -13.61 12.74 -8.90
N ARG A 72 -13.20 12.31 -10.09
CA ARG A 72 -13.41 10.95 -10.60
C ARG A 72 -12.13 10.14 -10.52
N LEU A 73 -12.26 8.85 -10.24
CA LEU A 73 -11.13 7.92 -10.25
C LEU A 73 -10.46 7.92 -11.64
N ARG A 74 -9.14 8.05 -11.67
CA ARG A 74 -8.32 8.05 -12.89
C ARG A 74 -7.27 6.94 -12.89
N GLY A 75 -6.97 6.36 -11.75
CA GLY A 75 -6.10 5.21 -11.57
C GLY A 75 -5.95 4.89 -10.09
N CYS A 76 -5.79 3.61 -9.74
CA CYS A 76 -5.53 3.17 -8.38
C CYS A 76 -4.84 1.82 -8.38
N ILE A 77 -3.59 1.79 -7.95
CA ILE A 77 -2.79 0.57 -7.81
C ILE A 77 -2.08 0.61 -6.45
N GLY A 78 -1.92 -0.55 -5.86
CA GLY A 78 -1.24 -0.69 -4.58
C GLY A 78 -0.76 -2.10 -4.30
N SER A 79 -0.05 -2.22 -3.20
CA SER A 79 0.45 -3.48 -2.63
C SER A 79 -0.27 -3.73 -1.31
N ILE A 80 -0.59 -5.00 -1.02
CA ILE A 80 -1.20 -5.42 0.25
C ILE A 80 -0.12 -5.87 1.24
N GLU A 81 0.98 -6.39 0.72
CA GLU A 81 2.09 -6.90 1.51
C GLU A 81 3.39 -6.13 1.24
N PRO A 82 4.23 -5.91 2.25
CA PRO A 82 5.47 -5.15 2.13
C PRO A 82 6.60 -6.02 1.54
N HIS A 83 6.68 -6.10 0.21
CA HIS A 83 7.71 -6.86 -0.51
C HIS A 83 8.98 -6.06 -0.85
N ARG A 84 8.96 -4.75 -0.63
CA ARG A 84 10.04 -3.81 -0.95
C ARG A 84 10.03 -2.63 0.01
N SER A 85 11.01 -1.73 -0.10
CA SER A 85 10.99 -0.50 0.70
C SER A 85 9.75 0.34 0.38
N LEU A 86 9.25 1.09 1.37
CA LEU A 86 8.09 1.96 1.19
C LEU A 86 8.31 2.97 0.06
N ARG A 87 9.54 3.51 -0.06
CA ARG A 87 9.94 4.38 -1.18
C ARG A 87 9.67 3.72 -2.52
N GLU A 88 10.21 2.52 -2.71
CA GLU A 88 10.10 1.80 -3.98
C GLU A 88 8.64 1.43 -4.27
N ASP A 89 7.89 1.06 -3.24
CA ASP A 89 6.49 0.70 -3.36
C ASP A 89 5.63 1.88 -3.83
N VAL A 90 5.79 3.05 -3.21
CA VAL A 90 5.09 4.28 -3.60
C VAL A 90 5.43 4.67 -5.04
N VAL A 91 6.71 4.65 -5.42
CA VAL A 91 7.16 5.02 -6.76
C VAL A 91 6.57 4.08 -7.83
N ARG A 92 6.65 2.77 -7.60
CA ARG A 92 6.12 1.76 -8.55
C ARG A 92 4.61 1.85 -8.67
N ASN A 93 3.90 1.96 -7.55
CA ASN A 93 2.45 2.03 -7.55
C ASN A 93 1.95 3.35 -8.14
N ALA A 94 2.66 4.46 -7.96
CA ALA A 94 2.34 5.73 -8.60
C ALA A 94 2.44 5.62 -10.15
N CYS A 95 3.51 5.03 -10.65
CA CYS A 95 3.68 4.79 -12.08
C CYS A 95 2.65 3.80 -12.63
N ALA A 96 2.40 2.72 -11.89
CA ALA A 96 1.40 1.73 -12.29
C ALA A 96 -0.01 2.34 -12.33
N ALA A 97 -0.39 3.14 -11.34
CA ALA A 97 -1.69 3.83 -11.33
C ALA A 97 -1.82 4.83 -12.49
N ALA A 98 -0.73 5.51 -12.88
CA ALA A 98 -0.76 6.49 -13.96
C ALA A 98 -0.74 5.88 -15.36
N PHE A 99 0.02 4.79 -15.55
CA PHE A 99 0.34 4.32 -16.90
C PHE A 99 -0.03 2.86 -17.17
N HIS A 100 -0.34 2.07 -16.14
CA HIS A 100 -0.52 0.61 -16.26
C HIS A 100 -1.78 0.09 -15.56
N ASP A 101 -2.68 0.96 -15.09
CA ASP A 101 -3.98 0.54 -14.56
C ASP A 101 -4.86 0.08 -15.74
N PRO A 102 -5.24 -1.21 -15.84
CA PRO A 102 -5.95 -1.73 -17.00
C PRO A 102 -7.35 -1.14 -17.19
N ARG A 103 -7.88 -0.45 -16.19
CA ARG A 103 -9.21 0.19 -16.26
C ARG A 103 -9.20 1.52 -17.01
N PHE A 104 -8.02 2.10 -17.22
CA PHE A 104 -7.87 3.45 -17.77
C PHE A 104 -6.77 3.50 -18.84
N PRO A 105 -6.87 4.40 -19.83
CA PRO A 105 -5.76 4.66 -20.73
C PRO A 105 -4.59 5.30 -19.98
N PRO A 106 -3.34 5.11 -20.42
CA PRO A 106 -2.18 5.76 -19.83
C PRO A 106 -2.37 7.27 -19.71
N LEU A 107 -1.94 7.84 -18.57
CA LEU A 107 -2.08 9.27 -18.27
C LEU A 107 -1.25 10.11 -19.26
N PRO A 108 -1.86 10.97 -20.08
CA PRO A 108 -1.11 11.84 -20.99
C PRO A 108 -0.41 12.95 -20.21
N ALA A 109 0.72 13.44 -20.76
CA ALA A 109 1.57 14.41 -20.07
C ALA A 109 0.82 15.71 -19.65
N GLN A 110 -0.13 16.15 -20.46
CA GLN A 110 -0.94 17.35 -20.20
C GLN A 110 -1.93 17.17 -19.03
N GLU A 111 -2.30 15.93 -18.67
CA GLU A 111 -3.17 15.65 -17.53
C GLU A 111 -2.39 15.52 -16.21
N VAL A 112 -1.08 15.26 -16.24
CA VAL A 112 -0.26 15.05 -15.04
C VAL A 112 -0.41 16.19 -14.02
N PRO A 113 -0.40 17.47 -14.37
CA PRO A 113 -0.59 18.55 -13.41
C PRO A 113 -2.00 18.62 -12.82
N GLN A 114 -2.99 18.04 -13.51
CA GLN A 114 -4.41 18.17 -13.17
C GLN A 114 -4.91 17.04 -12.26
N VAL A 115 -4.18 15.91 -12.20
CA VAL A 115 -4.60 14.82 -11.33
C VAL A 115 -4.26 15.12 -9.87
N ARG A 116 -5.20 14.82 -8.98
CA ARG A 116 -4.96 14.74 -7.55
C ARG A 116 -4.34 13.39 -7.22
N VAL A 117 -3.28 13.40 -6.43
CA VAL A 117 -2.60 12.19 -5.93
C VAL A 117 -2.97 11.98 -4.47
N GLU A 118 -3.31 10.77 -4.12
CA GLU A 118 -3.49 10.31 -2.76
C GLU A 118 -2.61 9.08 -2.53
N VAL A 119 -1.96 9.01 -1.37
CA VAL A 119 -1.16 7.86 -0.94
C VAL A 119 -1.74 7.34 0.37
N SER A 120 -2.20 6.10 0.35
CA SER A 120 -2.70 5.41 1.54
C SER A 120 -1.69 4.34 1.95
N LEU A 121 -1.20 4.44 3.19
CA LEU A 121 -0.30 3.43 3.75
C LEU A 121 -1.12 2.25 4.29
N TRP A 122 -0.65 1.05 4.00
CA TRP A 122 -1.21 -0.16 4.54
C TRP A 122 -0.50 -0.50 5.85
N SER A 123 -1.26 -0.72 6.92
CA SER A 123 -0.71 -1.20 8.19
C SER A 123 -0.38 -2.69 8.11
N ASP A 124 0.43 -3.17 9.05
CA ASP A 124 0.69 -4.60 9.17
C ASP A 124 -0.63 -5.38 9.32
N THR A 125 -0.70 -6.50 8.61
CA THR A 125 -1.87 -7.39 8.68
C THR A 125 -1.70 -8.39 9.81
N GLU A 126 -2.74 -8.52 10.64
CA GLU A 126 -2.80 -9.52 11.69
C GLU A 126 -3.87 -10.57 11.34
N PRO A 127 -3.57 -11.89 11.47
CA PRO A 127 -4.58 -12.91 11.28
C PRO A 127 -5.72 -12.76 12.30
N ILE A 128 -6.96 -12.80 11.82
CA ILE A 128 -8.14 -12.85 12.68
C ILE A 128 -8.57 -14.31 12.79
N PRO A 129 -8.27 -15.03 13.89
CA PRO A 129 -8.75 -16.39 14.08
C PRO A 129 -10.26 -16.38 14.31
N PHE A 130 -11.01 -17.17 13.53
CA PHE A 130 -12.46 -17.30 13.70
C PHE A 130 -12.91 -18.73 13.38
N GLY A 131 -13.89 -19.23 14.13
CA GLY A 131 -14.54 -20.53 13.90
C GLY A 131 -15.85 -20.43 13.15
N SER A 132 -16.41 -19.21 13.00
CA SER A 132 -17.66 -18.98 12.30
C SER A 132 -17.73 -17.55 11.75
N ARG A 133 -18.57 -17.36 10.71
CA ARG A 133 -18.87 -16.03 10.16
C ARG A 133 -19.34 -15.03 11.24
N ARG A 134 -20.16 -15.50 12.16
CA ARG A 134 -20.69 -14.66 13.25
C ARG A 134 -19.58 -14.15 14.16
N GLU A 135 -18.61 -15.01 14.47
CA GLU A 135 -17.45 -14.64 15.30
C GLU A 135 -16.56 -13.64 14.58
N LEU A 136 -16.27 -13.86 13.28
CA LEU A 136 -15.51 -12.91 12.47
C LEU A 136 -16.16 -11.53 12.48
N LEU A 137 -17.45 -11.45 12.18
CA LEU A 137 -18.18 -10.18 12.17
C LEU A 137 -18.21 -9.49 13.54
N GLY A 138 -18.23 -10.27 14.64
CA GLY A 138 -18.17 -9.72 16.01
C GLY A 138 -16.79 -9.19 16.41
N ARG A 139 -15.72 -9.62 15.74
CA ARG A 139 -14.35 -9.15 15.99
C ARG A 139 -13.97 -7.93 15.16
N MET A 140 -14.63 -7.72 14.03
CA MET A 140 -14.37 -6.59 13.14
C MET A 140 -14.96 -5.29 13.69
N ARG A 141 -14.20 -4.21 13.57
CA ARG A 141 -14.63 -2.85 13.95
C ARG A 141 -14.99 -2.08 12.66
N PRO A 142 -16.29 -1.87 12.35
CA PRO A 142 -16.70 -1.13 11.16
C PRO A 142 -16.10 0.27 11.12
N GLY A 143 -15.59 0.67 9.96
CA GLY A 143 -14.96 1.99 9.77
C GLY A 143 -13.54 2.13 10.36
N VAL A 144 -13.00 1.06 10.98
CA VAL A 144 -11.65 1.03 11.57
C VAL A 144 -10.79 -0.05 10.90
N ASP A 145 -11.32 -1.27 10.81
CA ASP A 145 -10.57 -2.42 10.30
C ASP A 145 -10.77 -2.60 8.81
N GLY A 146 -9.67 -2.75 8.05
CA GLY A 146 -9.65 -3.31 6.71
C GLY A 146 -9.49 -4.83 6.78
N VAL A 147 -10.04 -5.56 5.81
CA VAL A 147 -9.98 -7.04 5.78
C VAL A 147 -9.39 -7.51 4.47
N VAL A 148 -8.39 -8.39 4.55
CA VAL A 148 -7.88 -9.14 3.42
C VAL A 148 -8.44 -10.56 3.49
N LEU A 149 -9.17 -10.98 2.45
CA LEU A 149 -9.70 -12.33 2.33
C LEU A 149 -8.89 -13.08 1.27
N ALA A 150 -8.28 -14.20 1.66
CA ALA A 150 -7.70 -15.16 0.74
C ALA A 150 -8.67 -16.34 0.60
N TRP A 151 -9.04 -16.68 -0.63
CA TRP A 151 -9.88 -17.83 -0.95
C TRP A 151 -9.04 -18.84 -1.75
N HIS A 152 -8.98 -20.07 -1.24
CA HIS A 152 -8.28 -21.19 -1.90
C HIS A 152 -9.29 -22.23 -2.39
#